data_872f689d6657ee2068a89ce84743c0a7
#
_entry.id   872f689d6657ee2068a89ce84743c0a7
#
_cell.length_a   1.000
_cell.length_b   1.000
_cell.length_c   1.000
_cell.angle_alpha   90.00
_cell.angle_beta   90.00
_cell.angle_gamma   90.00
#
_symmetry.space_group_name_H-M   'P 1'
#
loop_
_entity.id
_entity.type
_entity.pdbx_description
1 polymer ?
#
loop_
_entity_poly.entity_id
_entity_poly.type
_entity_poly.pdbx_seq_one_letter_code
_entity_poly.pdbx_strand_id
1 'polypeptide(L)'
;MCQSQAVTQADGTTNIVLPANSQIVGAELSVTAIWAGAASTTGLGFVGDATALTAAGGVAGGTLGIISITAGADATRVGNYADVGTSDVRMLLTNTNTGTGTGFLTIRYIQNNNLS
;
A
#
# COMPACT_ATOMS: atom_id res chain seq x y z
N MET A 1 -14.60 4.12 -4.21
CA MET A 1 -13.74 5.32 -4.32
C MET A 1 -12.32 4.89 -4.60
N CYS A 2 -11.51 5.78 -5.14
CA CYS A 2 -10.16 5.44 -5.56
C CYS A 2 -9.24 6.64 -5.35
N GLN A 3 -8.06 6.41 -4.81
CA GLN A 3 -7.00 7.40 -4.73
C GLN A 3 -5.74 6.83 -5.36
N SER A 4 -5.03 7.66 -6.10
CA SER A 4 -3.80 7.27 -6.77
C SER A 4 -2.76 8.37 -6.60
N GLN A 5 -1.51 7.97 -6.45
CA GLN A 5 -0.41 8.91 -6.29
C GLN A 5 0.85 8.37 -6.97
N ALA A 6 1.58 9.24 -7.62
CA ALA A 6 2.91 8.92 -8.11
C ALA A 6 3.84 8.71 -6.92
N VAL A 7 4.59 7.62 -6.94
CA VAL A 7 5.51 7.25 -5.86
C VAL A 7 6.87 6.91 -6.44
N THR A 8 7.88 6.97 -5.59
CA THR A 8 9.25 6.60 -5.96
C THR A 8 9.73 5.48 -5.07
N GLN A 9 10.90 4.93 -5.39
CA GLN A 9 11.52 3.86 -4.60
C GLN A 9 12.01 4.34 -3.22
N ALA A 10 11.96 5.62 -2.92
CA ALA A 10 12.28 6.13 -1.60
C ALA A 10 11.12 5.83 -0.63
N ASP A 11 11.45 5.53 0.62
CA ASP A 11 10.45 5.39 1.68
C ASP A 11 9.61 6.66 1.78
N GLY A 12 8.35 6.49 2.09
CA GLY A 12 7.59 7.69 2.27
C GLY A 12 6.15 7.51 2.70
N THR A 13 5.71 8.52 3.44
CA THR A 13 4.32 8.76 3.72
C THR A 13 3.68 9.32 2.46
N THR A 14 2.63 8.68 1.98
CA THR A 14 1.90 9.17 0.82
C THR A 14 0.86 10.21 1.24
N ASN A 15 0.23 10.84 0.25
CA ASN A 15 -0.92 11.72 0.48
C ASN A 15 -2.26 10.98 0.36
N ILE A 16 -2.22 9.67 0.21
CA ILE A 16 -3.44 8.86 0.16
C ILE A 16 -3.93 8.65 1.59
N VAL A 17 -5.09 9.21 1.90
CA VAL A 17 -5.71 9.11 3.22
C VAL A 17 -7.06 8.45 3.07
N LEU A 18 -7.29 7.38 3.81
CA LEU A 18 -8.57 6.68 3.83
C LEU A 18 -9.35 7.12 5.07
N PRO A 19 -10.63 7.47 4.91
CA PRO A 19 -11.47 7.81 6.06
C PRO A 19 -11.61 6.64 7.05
N ALA A 20 -11.90 6.95 8.28
CA ALA A 20 -12.20 5.94 9.29
C ALA A 20 -13.30 4.99 8.78
N ASN A 21 -13.20 3.73 9.15
CA ASN A 21 -14.15 2.67 8.78
C ASN A 21 -14.22 2.40 7.27
N SER A 22 -13.19 2.75 6.51
CA SER A 22 -13.11 2.38 5.10
C SER A 22 -12.75 0.90 4.96
N GLN A 23 -13.26 0.29 3.90
CA GLN A 23 -12.86 -1.05 3.49
C GLN A 23 -12.00 -0.93 2.23
N ILE A 24 -10.82 -1.53 2.25
CA ILE A 24 -9.93 -1.57 1.09
C ILE A 24 -10.37 -2.74 0.21
N VAL A 25 -10.79 -2.44 -1.00
CA VAL A 25 -11.24 -3.47 -1.95
C VAL A 25 -10.19 -3.80 -3.00
N GLY A 26 -9.12 -3.03 -3.07
CA GLY A 26 -7.99 -3.33 -3.95
C GLY A 26 -6.86 -2.35 -3.72
N ALA A 27 -5.64 -2.82 -3.87
CA ALA A 27 -4.45 -2.01 -3.82
C ALA A 27 -3.50 -2.51 -4.89
N GLU A 28 -2.88 -1.59 -5.63
CA GLU A 28 -2.03 -1.94 -6.75
C GLU A 28 -0.86 -0.97 -6.81
N LEU A 29 0.31 -1.49 -7.17
CA LEU A 29 1.48 -0.69 -7.48
C LEU A 29 1.78 -0.86 -8.97
N SER A 30 1.68 0.21 -9.74
CA SER A 30 2.09 0.22 -11.14
C SER A 30 3.54 0.68 -11.21
N VAL A 31 4.44 -0.20 -11.61
CA VAL A 31 5.86 0.11 -11.72
C VAL A 31 6.12 0.65 -13.12
N THR A 32 6.49 1.92 -13.22
CA THR A 32 6.76 2.59 -14.49
C THR A 32 8.25 2.66 -14.82
N ALA A 33 9.10 2.61 -13.80
CA ALA A 33 10.53 2.45 -13.96
C ALA A 33 11.00 1.42 -12.93
N ILE A 34 11.73 0.40 -13.36
CA ILE A 34 12.14 -0.72 -12.50
C ILE A 34 12.87 -0.20 -11.25
N TRP A 35 12.45 -0.68 -10.10
CA TRP A 35 13.06 -0.33 -8.83
C TRP A 35 14.38 -1.08 -8.69
N ALA A 36 15.44 -0.32 -8.41
CA ALA A 36 16.79 -0.84 -8.39
C ALA A 36 17.10 -1.57 -7.08
N GLY A 37 18.08 -2.46 -7.12
CA GLY A 37 18.56 -3.19 -5.95
C GLY A 37 18.30 -4.69 -6.06
N ALA A 38 19.06 -5.47 -5.32
CA ALA A 38 19.00 -6.93 -5.38
C ALA A 38 17.65 -7.47 -4.86
N ALA A 39 17.03 -6.77 -3.95
CA ALA A 39 15.73 -7.14 -3.40
C ALA A 39 14.82 -5.92 -3.47
N SER A 40 14.48 -5.52 -4.68
CA SER A 40 13.69 -4.31 -4.97
C SER A 40 12.24 -4.48 -4.52
N THR A 41 12.02 -4.44 -3.22
CA THR A 41 10.71 -4.68 -2.62
C THR A 41 10.28 -3.50 -1.78
N THR A 42 8.98 -3.39 -1.61
CA THR A 42 8.39 -2.39 -0.73
C THR A 42 7.32 -3.05 0.13
N GLY A 43 6.95 -2.40 1.21
CA GLY A 43 5.82 -2.79 2.02
C GLY A 43 4.77 -1.68 2.02
N LEU A 44 3.52 -2.03 2.13
CA LEU A 44 2.42 -1.08 2.25
C LEU A 44 1.79 -1.22 3.63
N GLY A 45 1.63 -0.10 4.31
CA GLY A 45 1.00 -0.07 5.61
C GLY A 45 0.40 1.30 5.89
N PHE A 46 0.15 1.57 7.15
CA PHE A 46 -0.36 2.84 7.62
C PHE A 46 0.74 3.60 8.35
N VAL A 47 0.65 4.92 8.38
CA VAL A 47 1.50 5.71 9.27
C VAL A 47 1.26 5.25 10.70
N GLY A 48 2.32 4.82 11.36
CA GLY A 48 2.26 4.22 12.70
C GLY A 48 2.21 2.69 12.72
N ASP A 49 1.94 2.05 11.58
CA ASP A 49 1.95 0.59 11.46
C ASP A 49 2.36 0.20 10.05
N ALA A 50 3.67 0.08 9.83
CA ALA A 50 4.23 -0.14 8.51
C ALA A 50 3.90 -1.51 7.91
N THR A 51 3.47 -2.47 8.72
CA THR A 51 3.11 -3.81 8.26
C THR A 51 1.61 -4.07 8.29
N ALA A 52 0.82 -3.01 8.34
CA ALA A 52 -0.64 -3.14 8.47
C ALA A 52 -1.29 -3.85 7.29
N LEU A 53 -0.76 -3.69 6.08
CA LEU A 53 -1.36 -4.23 4.86
C LEU A 53 -0.50 -5.31 4.19
N THR A 54 0.81 -5.24 4.33
CA THR A 54 1.72 -6.29 3.80
C THR A 54 2.86 -6.53 4.77
N ALA A 55 3.52 -7.66 4.65
CA ALA A 55 4.80 -7.87 5.33
C ALA A 55 5.83 -6.87 4.81
N ALA A 56 6.86 -6.61 5.61
CA ALA A 56 7.98 -5.80 5.15
C ALA A 56 8.58 -6.44 3.89
N GLY A 57 8.70 -5.67 2.82
CA GLY A 57 9.18 -6.18 1.56
C GLY A 57 8.20 -7.12 0.83
N GLY A 58 6.94 -7.08 1.16
CA GLY A 58 5.94 -7.98 0.58
C GLY A 58 5.50 -7.63 -0.84
N VAL A 59 5.92 -6.50 -1.37
CA VAL A 59 5.55 -6.04 -2.72
C VAL A 59 6.81 -5.96 -3.56
N ALA A 60 6.86 -6.71 -4.67
CA ALA A 60 8.03 -6.74 -5.54
C ALA A 60 7.99 -5.58 -6.54
N GLY A 61 8.94 -4.65 -6.43
CA GLY A 61 9.06 -3.52 -7.36
C GLY A 61 10.04 -3.74 -8.52
N GLY A 62 10.68 -4.90 -8.58
CA GLY A 62 11.73 -5.18 -9.56
C GLY A 62 11.24 -5.55 -10.95
N THR A 63 9.95 -5.50 -11.22
CA THR A 63 9.35 -5.86 -12.50
C THR A 63 8.41 -4.75 -12.94
N LEU A 64 8.47 -4.38 -14.23
CA LEU A 64 7.53 -3.41 -14.79
C LEU A 64 6.12 -4.00 -14.78
N GLY A 65 5.14 -3.14 -14.66
CA GLY A 65 3.75 -3.52 -14.77
C GLY A 65 2.96 -3.31 -13.49
N ILE A 66 1.77 -3.84 -13.46
CA ILE A 66 0.84 -3.68 -12.34
C ILE A 66 1.00 -4.85 -11.38
N ILE A 67 1.29 -4.54 -10.13
CA ILE A 67 1.46 -5.53 -9.07
C ILE A 67 0.29 -5.39 -8.11
N SER A 68 -0.49 -6.47 -7.96
CA SER A 68 -1.59 -6.49 -7.00
C SER A 68 -1.04 -6.68 -5.58
N ILE A 69 -1.54 -5.90 -4.66
CA ILE A 69 -1.16 -5.96 -3.25
C ILE A 69 -2.27 -6.66 -2.48
N THR A 70 -1.91 -7.71 -1.74
CA THR A 70 -2.88 -8.50 -0.98
C THR A 70 -2.39 -8.72 0.45
N ALA A 71 -3.33 -9.02 1.34
CA ALA A 71 -3.03 -9.33 2.73
C ALA A 71 -2.36 -10.70 2.91
N GLY A 72 -2.51 -11.58 1.94
CA GLY A 72 -2.10 -12.96 2.09
C GLY A 72 -2.97 -13.68 3.12
N ALA A 73 -2.35 -14.56 3.91
CA ALA A 73 -3.06 -15.39 4.89
C ALA A 73 -2.99 -14.84 6.33
N ASP A 74 -2.50 -13.62 6.52
CA ASP A 74 -2.40 -13.03 7.86
C ASP A 74 -3.74 -12.45 8.28
N ALA A 75 -4.31 -12.99 9.34
CA ALA A 75 -5.65 -12.58 9.80
C ALA A 75 -5.71 -11.11 10.23
N THR A 76 -4.66 -10.59 10.82
CA THR A 76 -4.61 -9.17 11.23
C THR A 76 -4.62 -8.27 10.02
N ARG A 77 -3.85 -8.60 8.98
CA ARG A 77 -3.83 -7.82 7.75
C ARG A 77 -5.16 -7.90 7.01
N VAL A 78 -5.75 -9.07 6.91
CA VAL A 78 -7.08 -9.23 6.32
C VAL A 78 -8.09 -8.35 7.05
N GLY A 79 -8.04 -8.30 8.37
CA GLY A 79 -8.90 -7.43 9.16
C GLY A 79 -8.69 -5.94 8.85
N ASN A 80 -7.45 -5.52 8.61
CA ASN A 80 -7.15 -4.14 8.26
C ASN A 80 -7.67 -3.75 6.88
N TYR A 81 -7.73 -4.70 5.94
CA TYR A 81 -8.38 -4.45 4.64
C TYR A 81 -9.89 -4.31 4.79
N ALA A 82 -10.49 -5.14 5.64
CA ALA A 82 -11.93 -5.11 5.86
C ALA A 82 -12.39 -3.84 6.56
N ASP A 83 -11.56 -3.32 7.47
CA ASP A 83 -11.87 -2.09 8.20
C ASP A 83 -10.56 -1.45 8.67
N VAL A 84 -10.27 -0.27 8.16
CA VAL A 84 -9.03 0.44 8.49
C VAL A 84 -9.01 0.96 9.93
N GLY A 85 -10.13 0.92 10.62
CA GLY A 85 -10.23 1.32 12.03
C GLY A 85 -11.06 2.57 12.24
N THR A 86 -11.02 3.08 13.46
CA THR A 86 -11.87 4.19 13.90
C THR A 86 -11.27 5.57 13.65
N SER A 87 -10.12 5.64 13.01
CA SER A 87 -9.46 6.88 12.66
C SER A 87 -9.07 6.87 11.21
N ASP A 88 -8.94 8.04 10.60
CA ASP A 88 -8.39 8.16 9.25
C ASP A 88 -6.98 7.61 9.22
N VAL A 89 -6.63 6.92 8.14
CA VAL A 89 -5.31 6.33 7.97
C VAL A 89 -4.64 6.88 6.72
N ARG A 90 -3.36 7.15 6.82
CA ARG A 90 -2.53 7.57 5.70
C ARG A 90 -1.64 6.42 5.26
N MET A 91 -1.57 6.18 3.96
CA MET A 91 -0.76 5.09 3.42
C MET A 91 0.72 5.40 3.58
N LEU A 92 1.49 4.36 3.89
CA LEU A 92 2.93 4.42 4.07
C LEU A 92 3.60 3.34 3.22
N LEU A 93 4.61 3.71 2.44
CA LEU A 93 5.47 2.78 1.72
C LEU A 93 6.81 2.66 2.45
N THR A 94 7.25 1.44 2.67
CA THR A 94 8.55 1.14 3.28
C THR A 94 9.37 0.29 2.32
N ASN A 95 10.47 0.82 1.85
CA ASN A 95 11.33 0.19 0.85
C ASN A 95 12.55 -0.46 1.50
N THR A 96 12.99 -1.59 0.93
CA THR A 96 14.16 -2.30 1.42
C THR A 96 15.45 -1.78 0.81
N ASN A 97 15.38 -1.20 -0.37
CA ASN A 97 16.53 -0.63 -1.08
C ASN A 97 16.18 0.76 -1.57
N THR A 98 17.22 1.56 -1.79
CA THR A 98 17.06 2.90 -2.37
C THR A 98 17.43 2.87 -3.85
N GLY A 99 16.80 3.72 -4.63
CA GLY A 99 17.05 3.81 -6.06
C GLY A 99 16.17 4.87 -6.69
N THR A 100 16.11 4.88 -8.01
CA THR A 100 15.37 5.87 -8.79
C THR A 100 14.10 5.32 -9.43
N GLY A 101 13.66 4.15 -9.01
CA GLY A 101 12.42 3.55 -9.51
C GLY A 101 11.20 4.44 -9.25
N THR A 102 10.27 4.38 -10.16
CA THR A 102 9.02 5.17 -10.05
C THR A 102 7.81 4.30 -10.31
N GLY A 103 6.66 4.79 -9.88
CA GLY A 103 5.41 4.09 -10.09
C GLY A 103 4.23 4.90 -9.61
N PHE A 104 3.07 4.25 -9.60
CA PHE A 104 1.84 4.80 -9.05
C PHE A 104 1.25 3.82 -8.05
N LEU A 105 0.90 4.31 -6.88
CA LEU A 105 0.16 3.55 -5.89
C LEU A 105 -1.31 3.91 -6.02
N THR A 106 -2.15 2.90 -6.20
CA THR A 106 -3.60 3.08 -6.33
C THR A 106 -4.30 2.27 -5.26
N ILE A 107 -5.18 2.92 -4.50
CA ILE A 107 -5.99 2.27 -3.48
C ILE A 107 -7.45 2.45 -3.85
N ARG A 108 -8.15 1.34 -3.99
CA ARG A 108 -9.60 1.33 -4.18
C ARG A 108 -10.26 0.95 -2.86
N TYR A 109 -11.27 1.72 -2.46
CA TYR A 109 -11.87 1.53 -1.16
C TYR A 109 -13.35 1.93 -1.17
N ILE A 110 -14.07 1.38 -0.23
CA ILE A 110 -15.45 1.75 0.08
C ILE A 110 -15.40 2.58 1.36
N GLN A 111 -15.85 3.81 1.26
CA GLN A 111 -15.85 4.72 2.40
C GLN A 111 -16.98 4.37 3.33
N ASN A 112 -16.68 4.30 4.63
CA ASN A 112 -17.68 4.09 5.66
C ASN A 112 -18.48 2.80 5.41
N ASN A 113 -17.78 1.66 5.45
CA ASN A 113 -18.40 0.36 5.23
C ASN A 113 -19.32 -0.06 6.37
N ASN A 114 -19.42 0.71 7.41
CA ASN A 114 -20.32 0.45 8.53
C ASN A 114 -21.72 0.94 8.17
N LEU A 115 -22.42 0.12 7.44
CA LEU A 115 -23.72 0.45 6.90
C LEU A 115 -24.84 -0.06 7.80
N SER A 116 -24.74 0.19 9.04
CA SER A 116 -25.79 -0.21 9.95
C SER A 116 -27.07 0.60 9.77
#